data_d7d7132fec844e2d71f6637583c05f09
#
_entry.id   d7d7132fec844e2d71f6637583c05f09
#
_cell.length_a   1.000
_cell.length_b   1.000
_cell.length_c   1.000
_cell.angle_alpha   90.00
_cell.angle_beta   90.00
_cell.angle_gamma   90.00
#
_symmetry.space_group_name_H-M   'P 1'
#
loop_
_entity.id
_entity.type
_entity.pdbx_description
1 polymer ?
#
loop_
_entity_poly.entity_id
_entity_poly.type
_entity_poly.pdbx_seq_one_letter_code
_entity_poly.pdbx_strand_id
1 'polypeptide(L)'
;MFTREAIRHCRQCGASVAYRLPDDGDTKERAICTACHTVHYENPLNVVGTVPHWGEQVLLCKRNIEPRKGKWTLPAGFMELGESTSEGAARETTEEAGAQFVMEDLLTVMSVPRVGQVHLYYRARLTSDVFDPGHETMEARLFTEAEIPWDELAFRTVKETLEHYFADRRAGQFGTHAFDIA
;
A
#
# COMPACT_ATOMS: atom_id res chain seq x y z
N MET A 1 -12.15 -6.11 9.81
CA MET A 1 -12.76 -4.98 9.09
C MET A 1 -12.09 -3.71 9.62
N PHE A 2 -11.24 -3.08 8.82
CA PHE A 2 -10.55 -1.85 9.23
C PHE A 2 -11.55 -0.70 9.05
N THR A 3 -12.35 -0.39 10.07
CA THR A 3 -13.19 0.81 10.07
C THR A 3 -12.37 1.92 10.70
N ARG A 4 -12.14 2.99 9.94
CA ARG A 4 -11.54 4.22 10.47
C ARG A 4 -12.42 4.70 11.63
N GLU A 5 -11.83 4.90 12.81
CA GLU A 5 -12.56 5.49 13.92
C GLU A 5 -12.92 6.94 13.61
N ALA A 6 -14.14 7.33 13.95
CA ALA A 6 -14.59 8.71 13.78
C ALA A 6 -13.73 9.66 14.63
N ILE A 7 -13.41 10.82 14.07
CA ILE A 7 -12.71 11.89 14.81
C ILE A 7 -13.61 12.33 15.97
N ARG A 8 -13.07 12.28 17.20
CA ARG A 8 -13.80 12.69 18.41
C ARG A 8 -13.34 14.04 18.96
N HIS A 9 -12.08 14.41 18.71
CA HIS A 9 -11.46 15.61 19.23
C HIS A 9 -10.76 16.38 18.12
N CYS A 10 -10.78 17.69 18.26
CA CYS A 10 -10.12 18.61 17.35
C CYS A 10 -8.60 18.48 17.46
N ARG A 11 -7.92 18.28 16.31
CA ARG A 11 -6.45 18.20 16.27
C ARG A 11 -5.77 19.53 16.61
N GLN A 12 -6.49 20.67 16.52
CA GLN A 12 -5.93 21.99 16.77
C GLN A 12 -6.06 22.44 18.23
N CYS A 13 -7.21 22.21 18.88
CA CYS A 13 -7.47 22.75 20.22
C CYS A 13 -7.89 21.70 21.25
N GLY A 14 -8.03 20.43 20.87
CA GLY A 14 -8.42 19.34 21.75
C GLY A 14 -9.91 19.27 22.11
N ALA A 15 -10.72 20.26 21.76
CA ALA A 15 -12.16 20.26 22.04
C ALA A 15 -12.89 19.17 21.24
N SER A 16 -14.11 18.79 21.65
CA SER A 16 -14.93 17.83 20.95
C SER A 16 -15.32 18.32 19.56
N VAL A 17 -15.59 17.40 18.62
CA VAL A 17 -16.10 17.69 17.29
C VAL A 17 -17.54 17.22 17.15
N ALA A 18 -18.29 17.85 16.22
CA ALA A 18 -19.59 17.39 15.76
C ALA A 18 -19.54 17.16 14.24
N TYR A 19 -20.18 16.08 13.77
CA TYR A 19 -20.33 15.82 12.34
C TYR A 19 -21.52 16.59 11.81
N ARG A 20 -21.27 17.52 10.91
CA ARG A 20 -22.27 18.35 10.23
C ARG A 20 -21.77 18.86 8.89
N LEU A 21 -22.67 19.38 8.07
CA LEU A 21 -22.30 20.04 6.82
C LEU A 21 -21.52 21.32 7.14
N PRO A 22 -20.36 21.56 6.51
CA PRO A 22 -19.66 22.84 6.56
C PRO A 22 -20.48 23.97 5.93
N ASP A 23 -20.22 25.20 6.35
CA ASP A 23 -20.91 26.39 5.83
C ASP A 23 -20.26 26.91 4.52
N ASP A 24 -19.30 26.18 3.94
CA ASP A 24 -18.53 26.53 2.74
C ASP A 24 -19.07 25.95 1.42
N GLY A 25 -20.22 25.24 1.48
CA GLY A 25 -20.85 24.62 0.32
C GLY A 25 -20.46 23.14 0.11
N ASP A 26 -19.66 22.52 1.00
CA ASP A 26 -19.43 21.07 0.98
C ASP A 26 -20.77 20.32 1.19
N THR A 27 -20.93 19.23 0.47
CA THR A 27 -22.14 18.39 0.50
C THR A 27 -22.01 17.16 1.39
N LYS A 28 -20.86 17.00 2.06
CA LYS A 28 -20.59 15.88 2.97
C LYS A 28 -20.43 16.38 4.40
N GLU A 29 -20.96 15.62 5.36
CA GLU A 29 -20.70 15.87 6.76
C GLU A 29 -19.20 15.74 7.06
N ARG A 30 -18.67 16.70 7.82
CA ARG A 30 -17.28 16.74 8.29
C ARG A 30 -17.26 16.83 9.80
N ALA A 31 -16.16 16.35 10.40
CA ALA A 31 -15.88 16.60 11.80
C ALA A 31 -15.52 18.07 12.00
N ILE A 32 -16.39 18.86 12.64
CA ILE A 32 -16.19 20.29 12.86
C ILE A 32 -16.05 20.54 14.36
N CYS A 33 -14.99 21.25 14.73
CA CYS A 33 -14.73 21.59 16.13
C CYS A 33 -15.83 22.46 16.70
N THR A 34 -16.34 22.11 17.89
CA THR A 34 -17.41 22.89 18.57
C THR A 34 -16.89 24.20 19.20
N ALA A 35 -15.56 24.33 19.39
CA ALA A 35 -14.94 25.50 20.01
C ALA A 35 -14.23 26.43 19.01
N CYS A 36 -13.34 25.90 18.16
CA CYS A 36 -12.55 26.72 17.23
C CYS A 36 -13.04 26.64 15.78
N HIS A 37 -14.12 25.92 15.52
CA HIS A 37 -14.77 25.75 14.21
C HIS A 37 -13.87 25.17 13.10
N THR A 38 -12.70 24.61 13.42
CA THR A 38 -11.83 23.93 12.45
C THR A 38 -12.57 22.75 11.83
N VAL A 39 -12.62 22.71 10.50
CA VAL A 39 -13.15 21.60 9.72
C VAL A 39 -12.03 20.58 9.49
N HIS A 40 -12.29 19.32 9.83
CA HIS A 40 -11.34 18.22 9.64
C HIS A 40 -11.73 17.42 8.40
N TYR A 41 -10.90 17.47 7.39
CA TYR A 41 -11.02 16.65 6.19
C TYR A 41 -10.28 15.33 6.38
N GLU A 42 -10.86 14.25 5.86
CA GLU A 42 -10.27 12.93 5.82
C GLU A 42 -10.19 12.45 4.38
N ASN A 43 -9.03 11.96 4.00
CA ASN A 43 -8.75 11.41 2.67
C ASN A 43 -8.41 9.91 2.79
N PRO A 44 -8.54 9.13 1.70
CA PRO A 44 -8.02 7.78 1.67
C PRO A 44 -6.54 7.75 2.05
N LEU A 45 -6.13 6.69 2.76
CA LEU A 45 -4.71 6.44 3.03
C LEU A 45 -4.06 5.85 1.79
N ASN A 46 -2.87 6.35 1.45
CA ASN A 46 -2.08 5.77 0.38
C ASN A 46 -1.20 4.65 0.95
N VAL A 47 -1.26 3.48 0.31
CA VAL A 47 -0.35 2.35 0.52
C VAL A 47 0.55 2.28 -0.70
N VAL A 48 1.85 2.29 -0.50
CA VAL A 48 2.84 2.30 -1.57
C VAL A 48 3.77 1.12 -1.43
N GLY A 49 4.11 0.48 -2.53
CA GLY A 49 4.95 -0.70 -2.52
C GLY A 49 5.52 -1.03 -3.89
N THR A 50 6.23 -2.14 -3.96
CA THR A 50 6.86 -2.57 -5.20
C THR A 50 6.54 -4.02 -5.55
N VAL A 51 6.76 -4.38 -6.82
CA VAL A 51 6.96 -5.73 -7.32
C VAL A 51 8.44 -5.87 -7.61
N PRO A 52 9.26 -6.26 -6.61
CA PRO A 52 10.68 -6.46 -6.86
C PRO A 52 10.88 -7.74 -7.66
N HIS A 53 11.65 -7.67 -8.76
CA HIS A 53 11.82 -8.82 -9.64
C HIS A 53 13.29 -9.09 -9.99
N TRP A 54 13.61 -10.37 -10.15
CA TRP A 54 14.92 -10.88 -10.55
C TRP A 54 14.75 -11.97 -11.62
N GLY A 55 15.16 -11.67 -12.83
CA GLY A 55 14.92 -12.60 -13.93
C GLY A 55 13.43 -12.93 -14.07
N GLU A 56 13.03 -14.17 -13.89
CA GLU A 56 11.64 -14.63 -13.96
C GLU A 56 10.91 -14.68 -12.62
N GLN A 57 11.58 -14.28 -11.56
CA GLN A 57 11.10 -14.37 -10.20
C GLN A 57 10.68 -13.00 -9.67
N VAL A 58 9.77 -13.00 -8.71
CA VAL A 58 9.39 -11.85 -7.89
C VAL A 58 9.70 -12.12 -6.43
N LEU A 59 10.08 -11.07 -5.70
CA LEU A 59 10.32 -11.15 -4.27
C LEU A 59 9.01 -10.99 -3.51
N LEU A 60 8.76 -11.91 -2.58
CA LEU A 60 7.70 -11.79 -1.59
C LEU A 60 8.29 -11.80 -0.18
N CYS A 61 7.63 -11.08 0.71
CA CYS A 61 7.92 -10.98 2.14
C CYS A 61 6.87 -11.74 2.94
N LYS A 62 7.28 -12.58 3.89
CA LYS A 62 6.39 -13.28 4.81
C LYS A 62 6.17 -12.43 6.04
N ARG A 63 4.94 -11.99 6.27
CA ARG A 63 4.58 -11.03 7.33
C ARG A 63 4.87 -11.55 8.73
N ASN A 64 5.51 -10.74 9.57
CA ASN A 64 5.72 -11.00 11.00
C ASN A 64 4.75 -10.20 11.90
N ILE A 65 3.90 -9.36 11.31
CA ILE A 65 2.95 -8.48 12.02
C ILE A 65 1.50 -8.74 11.60
N GLU A 66 0.56 -8.39 12.47
CA GLU A 66 -0.87 -8.36 12.13
C GLU A 66 -1.21 -7.08 11.29
N PRO A 67 -2.24 -7.12 10.46
CA PRO A 67 -3.07 -8.30 10.14
C PRO A 67 -2.36 -9.29 9.22
N ARG A 68 -2.84 -10.54 9.20
CA ARG A 68 -2.34 -11.58 8.29
C ARG A 68 -0.92 -12.04 8.55
N LYS A 69 -0.46 -12.05 9.80
CA LYS A 69 0.82 -12.66 10.18
C LYS A 69 0.99 -14.06 9.61
N GLY A 70 2.18 -14.36 9.10
CA GLY A 70 2.53 -15.64 8.47
C GLY A 70 2.10 -15.79 7.00
N LYS A 71 1.39 -14.81 6.42
CA LYS A 71 1.02 -14.79 5.00
C LYS A 71 2.06 -14.02 4.17
N TRP A 72 2.10 -14.31 2.87
CA TRP A 72 3.01 -13.69 1.92
C TRP A 72 2.43 -12.40 1.33
N THR A 73 3.27 -11.42 1.12
CA THR A 73 2.91 -10.12 0.54
C THR A 73 4.02 -9.56 -0.33
N LEU A 74 3.69 -8.61 -1.17
CA LEU A 74 4.68 -7.69 -1.74
C LEU A 74 5.11 -6.69 -0.65
N PRO A 75 6.36 -6.22 -0.64
CA PRO A 75 6.78 -5.16 0.29
C PRO A 75 5.99 -3.89 0.03
N ALA A 76 5.28 -3.42 1.05
CA ALA A 76 4.41 -2.24 0.96
C ALA A 76 3.91 -1.79 2.32
N GLY A 77 3.82 -0.47 2.52
CA GLY A 77 3.25 0.15 3.71
C GLY A 77 2.61 1.51 3.45
N PHE A 78 2.30 2.22 4.51
CA PHE A 78 1.67 3.54 4.39
C PHE A 78 2.67 4.59 3.96
N MET A 79 2.26 5.39 2.98
CA MET A 79 3.00 6.56 2.54
C MET A 79 3.11 7.59 3.67
N GLU A 80 4.29 8.15 3.88
CA GLU A 80 4.57 9.18 4.88
C GLU A 80 4.48 10.59 4.30
N LEU A 81 4.35 11.58 5.19
CA LEU A 81 4.37 12.99 4.77
C LEU A 81 5.78 13.40 4.35
N GLY A 82 5.86 14.09 3.21
CA GLY A 82 7.12 14.63 2.70
C GLY A 82 7.85 13.71 1.71
N GLU A 83 7.33 12.53 1.42
CA GLU A 83 7.85 11.63 0.38
C GLU A 83 6.91 11.56 -0.83
N SER A 84 7.46 11.31 -1.99
CA SER A 84 6.70 10.92 -3.18
C SER A 84 6.25 9.47 -3.09
N THR A 85 5.28 9.05 -3.92
CA THR A 85 4.80 7.66 -3.93
C THR A 85 5.89 6.66 -4.27
N SER A 86 6.83 7.02 -5.15
CA SER A 86 7.98 6.17 -5.50
C SER A 86 9.03 6.11 -4.39
N GLU A 87 9.28 7.21 -3.67
CA GLU A 87 10.19 7.23 -2.53
C GLU A 87 9.65 6.37 -1.39
N GLY A 88 8.35 6.50 -1.06
CA GLY A 88 7.71 5.65 -0.06
C GLY A 88 7.75 4.16 -0.43
N ALA A 89 7.46 3.82 -1.69
CA ALA A 89 7.56 2.44 -2.17
C ALA A 89 8.99 1.89 -2.07
N ALA A 90 10.00 2.72 -2.35
CA ALA A 90 11.40 2.34 -2.20
C ALA A 90 11.80 2.15 -0.73
N ARG A 91 11.36 3.05 0.15
CA ARG A 91 11.59 2.96 1.60
C ARG A 91 11.02 1.66 2.17
N GLU A 92 9.73 1.38 1.91
CA GLU A 92 9.06 0.15 2.37
C GLU A 92 9.77 -1.12 1.87
N THR A 93 10.20 -1.14 0.60
CA THR A 93 10.93 -2.27 0.03
C THR A 93 12.27 -2.49 0.71
N THR A 94 12.96 -1.41 1.06
CA THR A 94 14.23 -1.47 1.79
C THR A 94 14.02 -1.93 3.23
N GLU A 95 13.02 -1.40 3.92
CA GLU A 95 12.71 -1.72 5.32
C GLU A 95 12.22 -3.15 5.50
N GLU A 96 11.32 -3.62 4.64
CA GLU A 96 10.71 -4.94 4.75
C GLU A 96 11.58 -6.07 4.20
N ALA A 97 12.35 -5.81 3.13
CA ALA A 97 13.11 -6.85 2.45
C ALA A 97 14.65 -6.70 2.55
N GLY A 98 15.16 -5.52 2.89
CA GLY A 98 16.59 -5.22 2.82
C GLY A 98 17.15 -5.38 1.40
N ALA A 99 16.32 -5.21 0.38
CA ALA A 99 16.64 -5.49 -1.01
C ALA A 99 17.41 -4.33 -1.65
N GLN A 100 18.29 -4.65 -2.59
CA GLN A 100 18.95 -3.68 -3.48
C GLN A 100 18.28 -3.72 -4.85
N PHE A 101 17.83 -2.58 -5.36
CA PHE A 101 17.03 -2.49 -6.58
C PHE A 101 17.13 -1.14 -7.28
N VAL A 102 16.65 -1.10 -8.51
CA VAL A 102 16.40 0.11 -9.28
C VAL A 102 14.89 0.23 -9.47
N MET A 103 14.31 1.36 -9.06
CA MET A 103 12.89 1.65 -9.29
C MET A 103 12.61 1.75 -10.78
N GLU A 104 11.45 1.23 -11.18
CA GLU A 104 10.89 1.28 -12.52
C GLU A 104 9.51 1.95 -12.52
N ASP A 105 8.73 1.75 -13.56
CA ASP A 105 7.45 2.43 -13.75
C ASP A 105 6.36 1.94 -12.80
N LEU A 106 5.35 2.78 -12.59
CA LEU A 106 4.13 2.46 -11.87
C LEU A 106 3.37 1.36 -12.61
N LEU A 107 3.05 0.27 -11.90
CA LEU A 107 2.36 -0.88 -12.45
C LEU A 107 0.85 -0.86 -12.16
N THR A 108 0.48 -0.66 -10.88
CA THR A 108 -0.94 -0.67 -10.50
C THR A 108 -1.32 0.52 -9.62
N VAL A 109 -2.54 1.03 -9.83
CA VAL A 109 -3.25 1.96 -8.95
C VAL A 109 -4.59 1.34 -8.62
N MET A 110 -4.82 0.99 -7.37
CA MET A 110 -6.04 0.32 -6.94
C MET A 110 -6.77 1.14 -5.89
N SER A 111 -8.03 1.48 -6.16
CA SER A 111 -8.92 2.01 -5.13
C SER A 111 -9.49 0.86 -4.32
N VAL A 112 -9.45 0.96 -3.00
CA VAL A 112 -10.08 0.03 -2.06
C VAL A 112 -11.06 0.79 -1.16
N PRO A 113 -12.24 1.20 -1.69
CA PRO A 113 -13.16 2.11 -1.00
C PRO A 113 -13.64 1.58 0.34
N ARG A 114 -13.82 0.27 0.46
CA ARG A 114 -14.32 -0.39 1.67
C ARG A 114 -13.43 -0.16 2.91
N VAL A 115 -12.13 0.08 2.70
CA VAL A 115 -11.18 0.37 3.79
C VAL A 115 -10.61 1.78 3.72
N GLY A 116 -11.06 2.59 2.75
CA GLY A 116 -10.60 3.96 2.57
C GLY A 116 -9.11 4.04 2.21
N GLN A 117 -8.65 3.22 1.27
CA GLN A 117 -7.26 3.17 0.85
C GLN A 117 -7.11 3.27 -0.67
N VAL A 118 -5.95 3.78 -1.11
CA VAL A 118 -5.47 3.70 -2.50
C VAL A 118 -4.11 3.02 -2.44
N HIS A 119 -3.95 1.95 -3.22
CA HIS A 119 -2.70 1.19 -3.30
C HIS A 119 -1.99 1.48 -4.62
N LEU A 120 -0.69 1.76 -4.54
CA LEU A 120 0.18 2.02 -5.69
C LEU A 120 1.36 1.06 -5.64
N TYR A 121 1.53 0.24 -6.68
CA TYR A 121 2.69 -0.64 -6.79
C TYR A 121 3.52 -0.28 -8.00
N TYR A 122 4.81 -0.12 -7.76
CA TYR A 122 5.82 0.11 -8.78
C TYR A 122 6.55 -1.19 -9.11
N ARG A 123 7.06 -1.34 -10.30
CA ARG A 123 8.06 -2.36 -10.58
C ARG A 123 9.39 -1.93 -10.00
N ALA A 124 10.18 -2.89 -9.53
CA ALA A 124 11.52 -2.63 -9.02
C ALA A 124 12.45 -3.77 -9.47
N ARG A 125 13.44 -3.45 -10.26
CA ARG A 125 14.40 -4.44 -10.74
C ARG A 125 15.50 -4.64 -9.70
N LEU A 126 15.58 -5.83 -9.12
CA LEU A 126 16.60 -6.19 -8.15
C LEU A 126 18.00 -6.14 -8.79
N THR A 127 18.98 -5.70 -8.02
CA THR A 127 20.41 -5.67 -8.40
C THR A 127 21.24 -6.69 -7.62
N SER A 128 20.61 -7.37 -6.64
CA SER A 128 21.16 -8.46 -5.84
C SER A 128 20.05 -9.43 -5.46
N ASP A 129 20.38 -10.69 -5.27
CA ASP A 129 19.51 -11.75 -4.73
C ASP A 129 19.73 -11.99 -3.23
N VAL A 130 20.47 -11.09 -2.57
CA VAL A 130 20.70 -11.11 -1.12
C VAL A 130 19.74 -10.16 -0.44
N PHE A 131 19.01 -10.65 0.56
CA PHE A 131 18.00 -9.93 1.31
C PHE A 131 18.35 -9.90 2.80
N ASP A 132 18.05 -8.77 3.45
CA ASP A 132 18.21 -8.58 4.90
C ASP A 132 16.87 -8.03 5.46
N PRO A 133 15.85 -8.90 5.64
CA PRO A 133 14.52 -8.46 5.99
C PRO A 133 14.47 -7.82 7.38
N GLY A 134 13.72 -6.71 7.48
CA GLY A 134 13.46 -6.02 8.73
C GLY A 134 12.55 -6.84 9.68
N HIS A 135 12.30 -6.28 10.86
CA HIS A 135 11.58 -6.96 11.96
C HIS A 135 10.12 -7.30 11.64
N GLU A 136 9.52 -6.64 10.65
CA GLU A 136 8.13 -6.89 10.18
C GLU A 136 8.03 -8.06 9.20
N THR A 137 9.16 -8.63 8.77
CA THR A 137 9.26 -9.72 7.80
C THR A 137 9.96 -10.92 8.42
N MET A 138 9.32 -12.09 8.38
CA MET A 138 9.90 -13.37 8.83
C MET A 138 10.89 -13.94 7.83
N GLU A 139 10.59 -13.77 6.54
CA GLU A 139 11.29 -14.37 5.41
C GLU A 139 11.08 -13.53 4.16
N ALA A 140 12.13 -13.25 3.42
CA ALA A 140 12.08 -12.65 2.09
C ALA A 140 12.62 -13.68 1.08
N ARG A 141 11.83 -14.01 0.03
CA ARG A 141 12.18 -15.07 -0.92
C ARG A 141 11.69 -14.79 -2.33
N LEU A 142 12.48 -15.21 -3.30
CA LEU A 142 12.15 -15.18 -4.72
C LEU A 142 11.26 -16.36 -5.11
N PHE A 143 10.24 -16.08 -5.94
CA PHE A 143 9.29 -17.05 -6.46
C PHE A 143 9.10 -16.85 -7.97
N THR A 144 9.15 -17.93 -8.73
CA THR A 144 8.55 -17.95 -10.07
C THR A 144 7.03 -17.90 -9.98
N GLU A 145 6.33 -17.55 -11.05
CA GLU A 145 4.85 -17.52 -11.07
C GLU A 145 4.23 -18.84 -10.58
N ALA A 146 4.81 -19.98 -10.97
CA ALA A 146 4.32 -21.30 -10.61
C ALA A 146 4.55 -21.66 -9.13
N GLU A 147 5.53 -21.05 -8.48
CA GLU A 147 5.88 -21.30 -7.07
C GLU A 147 5.15 -20.38 -6.10
N ILE A 148 4.48 -19.32 -6.59
CA ILE A 148 3.75 -18.38 -5.73
C ILE A 148 2.67 -19.15 -4.96
N PRO A 149 2.64 -19.02 -3.63
CA PRO A 149 1.59 -19.61 -2.80
C PRO A 149 0.32 -18.75 -2.86
N TRP A 150 -0.40 -18.77 -3.97
CA TRP A 150 -1.54 -17.90 -4.28
C TRP A 150 -2.63 -17.89 -3.19
N ASP A 151 -2.88 -19.03 -2.54
CA ASP A 151 -3.86 -19.16 -1.45
C ASP A 151 -3.33 -18.63 -0.10
N GLU A 152 -2.03 -18.35 -0.04
CA GLU A 152 -1.37 -17.81 1.15
C GLU A 152 -0.98 -16.33 1.01
N LEU A 153 -1.40 -15.68 -0.05
CA LEU A 153 -1.24 -14.23 -0.18
C LEU A 153 -2.09 -13.49 0.84
N ALA A 154 -1.51 -12.49 1.48
CA ALA A 154 -2.14 -11.76 2.58
C ALA A 154 -3.34 -10.92 2.13
N PHE A 155 -3.25 -10.31 0.96
CA PHE A 155 -4.20 -9.32 0.49
C PHE A 155 -4.57 -9.52 -0.98
N ARG A 156 -5.84 -9.23 -1.30
CA ARG A 156 -6.30 -9.26 -2.70
C ARG A 156 -5.54 -8.27 -3.58
N THR A 157 -5.16 -7.10 -3.05
CA THR A 157 -4.35 -6.11 -3.78
C THR A 157 -3.02 -6.68 -4.27
N VAL A 158 -2.37 -7.52 -3.46
CA VAL A 158 -1.12 -8.22 -3.84
C VAL A 158 -1.38 -9.22 -4.96
N LYS A 159 -2.44 -10.02 -4.84
CA LYS A 159 -2.82 -11.01 -5.85
C LYS A 159 -3.07 -10.34 -7.21
N GLU A 160 -3.95 -9.33 -7.25
CA GLU A 160 -4.29 -8.60 -8.48
C GLU A 160 -3.04 -7.93 -9.10
N THR A 161 -2.16 -7.35 -8.26
CA THR A 161 -0.89 -6.75 -8.74
C THR A 161 0.01 -7.79 -9.40
N LEU A 162 0.16 -8.97 -8.79
CA LEU A 162 0.97 -10.06 -9.35
C LEU A 162 0.37 -10.63 -10.64
N GLU A 163 -0.95 -10.79 -10.71
CA GLU A 163 -1.64 -11.25 -11.91
C GLU A 163 -1.40 -10.29 -13.09
N HIS A 164 -1.51 -8.98 -12.88
CA HIS A 164 -1.16 -7.96 -13.89
C HIS A 164 0.31 -7.99 -14.26
N TYR A 165 1.21 -8.07 -13.27
CA TYR A 165 2.66 -8.16 -13.53
C TYR A 165 3.01 -9.32 -14.46
N PHE A 166 2.53 -10.53 -14.17
CA PHE A 166 2.83 -11.70 -14.98
C PHE A 166 2.12 -11.68 -16.33
N ALA A 167 0.93 -11.11 -16.43
CA ALA A 167 0.25 -10.90 -17.71
C ALA A 167 1.04 -9.98 -18.64
N ASP A 168 1.48 -8.84 -18.14
CA ASP A 168 2.31 -7.88 -18.88
C ASP A 168 3.66 -8.47 -19.28
N ARG A 169 4.28 -9.21 -18.36
CA ARG A 169 5.53 -9.91 -18.63
C ARG A 169 5.38 -10.91 -19.79
N ARG A 170 4.32 -11.72 -19.80
CA ARG A 170 4.05 -12.65 -20.93
C ARG A 170 3.79 -11.93 -22.24
N ALA A 171 3.15 -10.76 -22.18
CA ALA A 171 2.92 -9.90 -23.34
C ALA A 171 4.18 -9.17 -23.84
N GLY A 172 5.25 -9.13 -23.02
CA GLY A 172 6.47 -8.37 -23.31
C GLY A 172 6.30 -6.85 -23.24
N GLN A 173 5.19 -6.38 -22.66
CA GLN A 173 4.87 -4.95 -22.56
C GLN A 173 4.23 -4.65 -21.21
N PHE A 174 4.84 -3.75 -20.45
CA PHE A 174 4.32 -3.28 -19.17
C PHE A 174 3.54 -1.98 -19.35
N GLY A 175 2.41 -1.87 -18.65
CA GLY A 175 1.58 -0.68 -18.59
C GLY A 175 1.15 -0.38 -17.16
N THR A 176 0.46 0.75 -16.97
CA THR A 176 -0.17 1.07 -15.68
C THR A 176 -1.64 0.64 -15.70
N HIS A 177 -2.02 -0.19 -14.75
CA HIS A 177 -3.38 -0.70 -14.56
C HIS A 177 -4.07 0.04 -13.43
N ALA A 178 -5.20 0.69 -13.72
CA ALA A 178 -6.00 1.41 -12.73
C ALA A 178 -7.39 0.79 -12.61
N PHE A 179 -7.78 0.37 -11.39
CA PHE A 179 -9.05 -0.31 -11.16
C PHE A 179 -9.47 -0.26 -9.67
N ASP A 180 -10.72 -0.68 -9.40
CA ASP A 180 -11.28 -0.72 -8.06
C ASP A 180 -11.38 -2.15 -7.54
N ILE A 181 -11.11 -2.31 -6.24
CA ILE A 181 -11.32 -3.57 -5.51
C ILE A 181 -12.57 -3.42 -4.63
N ALA A 182 -13.60 -4.20 -4.97
CA ALA A 182 -14.87 -4.24 -4.24
C ALA A 182 -14.76 -5.04 -2.91
#